data_d21d7ae890f2c1f1aa5973fa967d123c
#
_entry.id   d21d7ae890f2c1f1aa5973fa967d123c
#
_cell.length_a   1.000
_cell.length_b   1.000
_cell.length_c   1.000
_cell.angle_alpha   90.00
_cell.angle_beta   90.00
_cell.angle_gamma   90.00
#
_symmetry.space_group_name_H-M   'P 1'
#
loop_
_entity.id
_entity.type
_entity.pdbx_description
1 polymer ?
#
loop_
_entity_poly.entity_id
_entity_poly.type
_entity_poly.pdbx_seq_one_letter_code
_entity_poly.pdbx_strand_id
1 'polypeptide(L)'
;MKKLKIGFLINGNFVDKYNYELAKWIKKNNKKFISSVFISIPQNKKYKRLFKRVFFKFLIFSELFILKIFNKHNNHLTKFDLRKVIKKKIELRNTVNNKDFTKNDLQKIKKEKFDILIRANSSLLKGEILKCSKYGIISFHHGDYEKYRGSPAGFWEVFYREENTGFLIQKLNENLDYGKIIFQGFFQTKSFFLYNQAELFEKSIFYFKKVLLDFHQNRKFSF
;
A
#
# COMPACT_ATOMS: atom_id res chain seq x y z
N MET A 1 5.54 25.86 8.79
CA MET A 1 5.90 24.45 9.23
C MET A 1 6.84 23.83 8.21
N LYS A 2 7.83 23.05 8.65
CA LYS A 2 8.75 22.32 7.77
C LYS A 2 8.00 21.29 6.93
N LYS A 3 8.32 21.17 5.63
CA LYS A 3 7.75 20.15 4.76
C LYS A 3 8.21 18.75 5.20
N LEU A 4 7.34 17.74 5.04
CA LEU A 4 7.67 16.34 5.29
C LEU A 4 8.20 15.70 4.01
N LYS A 5 9.35 15.05 4.09
CA LYS A 5 9.92 14.27 2.99
C LYS A 5 9.38 12.82 3.04
N ILE A 6 8.61 12.47 2.02
CA ILE A 6 7.93 11.18 1.92
C ILE A 6 8.54 10.36 0.78
N GLY A 7 8.89 9.11 1.05
CA GLY A 7 9.32 8.13 0.05
C GLY A 7 8.35 6.97 -0.08
N PHE A 8 8.36 6.30 -1.22
CA PHE A 8 7.56 5.11 -1.49
C PHE A 8 8.45 3.88 -1.64
N LEU A 9 8.10 2.79 -0.95
CA LEU A 9 8.68 1.47 -1.12
C LEU A 9 7.76 0.66 -2.04
N ILE A 10 8.21 0.34 -3.24
CA ILE A 10 7.41 -0.34 -4.27
C ILE A 10 8.15 -1.53 -4.86
N ASN A 11 7.44 -2.38 -5.60
CA ASN A 11 8.04 -3.46 -6.37
C ASN A 11 8.16 -3.03 -7.85
N GLY A 12 9.39 -2.91 -8.35
CA GLY A 12 9.63 -2.43 -9.71
C GLY A 12 9.27 -0.95 -9.90
N ASN A 13 8.49 -0.62 -10.93
CA ASN A 13 8.12 0.76 -11.26
C ASN A 13 6.61 1.00 -11.21
N PHE A 14 5.82 -0.06 -11.11
CA PHE A 14 4.37 0.00 -11.24
C PHE A 14 3.67 -0.17 -9.88
N VAL A 15 2.66 0.63 -9.65
CA VAL A 15 1.82 0.60 -8.45
C VAL A 15 0.34 0.51 -8.82
N ASP A 16 -0.49 0.13 -7.87
CA ASP A 16 -1.94 0.16 -8.02
C ASP A 16 -2.46 1.60 -8.12
N LYS A 17 -3.65 1.78 -8.66
CA LYS A 17 -4.29 3.08 -8.82
C LYS A 17 -4.26 3.90 -7.53
N TYR A 18 -4.60 3.31 -6.40
CA TYR A 18 -4.67 4.02 -5.11
C TYR A 18 -3.30 4.54 -4.63
N ASN A 19 -2.22 3.78 -4.77
CA ASN A 19 -0.87 4.25 -4.48
C ASN A 19 -0.41 5.35 -5.45
N TYR A 20 -0.78 5.23 -6.73
CA TYR A 20 -0.50 6.24 -7.73
C TYR A 20 -1.21 7.56 -7.44
N GLU A 21 -2.51 7.51 -7.10
CA GLU A 21 -3.29 8.69 -6.73
C GLU A 21 -2.82 9.32 -5.41
N LEU A 22 -2.35 8.50 -4.45
CA LEU A 22 -1.72 9.02 -3.24
C LEU A 22 -0.43 9.79 -3.56
N ALA A 23 0.41 9.25 -4.44
CA ALA A 23 1.65 9.92 -4.87
C ALA A 23 1.36 11.25 -5.60
N LYS A 24 0.37 11.26 -6.49
CA LYS A 24 -0.10 12.50 -7.16
C LYS A 24 -0.58 13.54 -6.16
N TRP A 25 -1.39 13.10 -5.19
CA TRP A 25 -1.92 13.98 -4.16
C TRP A 25 -0.80 14.58 -3.30
N ILE A 26 0.18 13.77 -2.87
CA ILE A 26 1.35 14.25 -2.12
C ILE A 26 2.11 15.29 -2.95
N LYS A 27 2.34 15.03 -4.24
CA LYS A 27 3.02 15.96 -5.14
C LYS A 27 2.25 17.28 -5.31
N LYS A 28 0.92 17.22 -5.42
CA LYS A 28 0.05 18.41 -5.50
C LYS A 28 0.10 19.25 -4.22
N ASN A 29 0.26 18.60 -3.07
CA ASN A 29 0.36 19.27 -1.77
C ASN A 29 1.81 19.66 -1.42
N ASN A 30 2.52 20.26 -2.38
CA ASN A 30 3.95 20.57 -2.29
C ASN A 30 4.32 21.64 -1.24
N LYS A 31 3.34 22.36 -0.70
CA LYS A 31 3.53 23.25 0.45
C LYS A 31 3.76 22.47 1.76
N LYS A 32 3.20 21.26 1.88
CA LYS A 32 3.26 20.41 3.07
C LYS A 32 4.22 19.23 2.92
N PHE A 33 4.35 18.68 1.71
CA PHE A 33 5.06 17.44 1.43
C PHE A 33 6.09 17.57 0.33
N ILE A 34 7.17 16.77 0.42
CA ILE A 34 8.16 16.57 -0.64
C ILE A 34 8.16 15.07 -0.95
N SER A 35 7.79 14.70 -2.18
CA SER A 35 7.84 13.31 -2.67
C SER A 35 8.72 13.29 -3.92
N SER A 36 10.03 13.19 -3.71
CA SER A 36 11.02 13.28 -4.78
C SER A 36 11.63 11.94 -5.18
N VAL A 37 11.47 10.91 -4.36
CA VAL A 37 12.17 9.63 -4.54
C VAL A 37 11.24 8.46 -4.24
N PHE A 38 11.31 7.42 -5.06
CA PHE A 38 10.77 6.11 -4.71
C PHE A 38 11.86 5.04 -4.71
N ILE A 39 11.65 4.01 -3.91
CA ILE A 39 12.59 2.92 -3.68
C ILE A 39 12.00 1.66 -4.31
N SER A 40 12.69 1.13 -5.31
CA SER A 40 12.28 -0.08 -6.02
C SER A 40 12.91 -1.31 -5.35
N ILE A 41 12.07 -2.14 -4.77
CA ILE A 41 12.45 -3.44 -4.22
C ILE A 41 12.26 -4.50 -5.31
N PRO A 42 13.29 -5.31 -5.62
CA PRO A 42 13.14 -6.38 -6.60
C PRO A 42 12.10 -7.41 -6.17
N GLN A 43 11.36 -7.94 -7.13
CA GLN A 43 10.44 -9.05 -6.87
C GLN A 43 11.14 -10.38 -7.12
N ASN A 44 11.17 -11.26 -6.11
CA ASN A 44 11.47 -12.66 -6.38
C ASN A 44 10.30 -13.29 -7.12
N LYS A 45 10.58 -13.92 -8.24
CA LYS A 45 9.60 -14.72 -8.99
C LYS A 45 9.20 -15.93 -8.13
N LYS A 46 8.13 -15.81 -7.35
CA LYS A 46 7.54 -16.98 -6.68
C LYS A 46 6.90 -17.88 -7.74
N TYR A 47 7.22 -19.19 -7.71
CA TYR A 47 6.52 -20.21 -8.47
C TYR A 47 5.01 -20.12 -8.19
N LYS A 48 4.25 -19.91 -9.23
CA LYS A 48 2.84 -19.55 -9.14
C LYS A 48 2.01 -20.83 -9.20
N ARG A 49 1.23 -21.12 -8.17
CA ARG A 49 0.22 -22.20 -8.19
C ARG A 49 -0.81 -21.90 -9.29
N LEU A 50 -0.71 -22.59 -10.42
CA LEU A 50 -1.45 -22.30 -11.66
C LEU A 50 -2.96 -22.43 -11.48
N PHE A 51 -3.41 -23.46 -10.79
CA PHE A 51 -4.83 -23.84 -10.65
C PHE A 51 -5.66 -22.79 -9.90
N LYS A 52 -5.17 -22.32 -8.74
CA LYS A 52 -5.86 -21.27 -7.96
C LYS A 52 -6.00 -19.95 -8.72
N ARG A 53 -5.14 -19.70 -9.71
CA ARG A 53 -5.18 -18.50 -10.55
C ARG A 53 -6.23 -18.55 -11.64
N VAL A 54 -6.50 -19.71 -12.21
CA VAL A 54 -7.50 -19.87 -13.28
C VAL A 54 -8.88 -19.62 -12.70
N PHE A 55 -9.22 -20.28 -11.59
CA PHE A 55 -10.51 -20.08 -10.93
C PHE A 55 -10.72 -18.61 -10.50
N PHE A 56 -9.73 -17.99 -9.89
CA PHE A 56 -9.84 -16.59 -9.47
C PHE A 56 -9.95 -15.62 -10.65
N LYS A 57 -9.26 -15.91 -11.77
CA LYS A 57 -9.42 -15.14 -13.00
C LYS A 57 -10.82 -15.27 -13.59
N PHE A 58 -11.38 -16.46 -13.56
CA PHE A 58 -12.74 -16.70 -14.03
C PHE A 58 -13.75 -15.90 -13.19
N LEU A 59 -13.62 -15.92 -11.89
CA LEU A 59 -14.46 -15.15 -10.97
C LEU A 59 -14.36 -13.63 -11.25
N ILE A 60 -13.14 -13.11 -11.39
CA ILE A 60 -12.93 -11.69 -11.75
C ILE A 60 -13.56 -11.40 -13.12
N PHE A 61 -13.41 -12.28 -14.10
CA PHE A 61 -13.95 -12.08 -15.44
C PHE A 61 -15.48 -12.05 -15.43
N SER A 62 -16.13 -12.97 -14.69
CA SER A 62 -17.59 -12.99 -14.55
C SER A 62 -18.13 -11.72 -13.86
N GLU A 63 -17.47 -11.26 -12.79
CA GLU A 63 -17.85 -9.99 -12.17
C GLU A 63 -17.62 -8.79 -13.11
N LEU A 64 -16.53 -8.73 -13.82
CA LEU A 64 -16.26 -7.66 -14.80
C LEU A 64 -17.32 -7.63 -15.90
N PHE A 65 -17.78 -8.81 -16.36
CA PHE A 65 -18.84 -8.90 -17.35
C PHE A 65 -20.15 -8.34 -16.81
N ILE A 66 -20.56 -8.76 -15.61
CA ILE A 66 -21.77 -8.25 -14.93
C ILE A 66 -21.66 -6.73 -14.72
N LEU A 67 -20.51 -6.25 -14.22
CA LEU A 67 -20.30 -4.84 -13.94
C LEU A 67 -20.25 -3.98 -15.20
N LYS A 68 -19.79 -4.54 -16.32
CA LYS A 68 -19.82 -3.87 -17.63
C LYS A 68 -21.26 -3.66 -18.11
N ILE A 69 -22.12 -4.67 -17.93
CA ILE A 69 -23.55 -4.56 -18.26
C ILE A 69 -24.21 -3.43 -17.47
N PHE A 70 -23.81 -3.21 -16.23
CA PHE A 70 -24.32 -2.12 -15.37
C PHE A 70 -23.57 -0.78 -15.53
N ASN A 71 -22.79 -0.60 -16.59
CA ASN A 71 -22.01 0.63 -16.86
C ASN A 71 -21.09 1.09 -15.71
N LYS A 72 -20.60 0.18 -14.91
CA LYS A 72 -19.70 0.47 -13.78
C LYS A 72 -18.26 0.06 -14.11
N HIS A 73 -17.44 1.04 -14.51
CA HIS A 73 -16.02 0.82 -14.81
C HIS A 73 -15.19 0.80 -13.55
N ASN A 74 -14.45 -0.28 -13.35
CA ASN A 74 -13.58 -0.48 -12.21
C ASN A 74 -12.09 -0.44 -12.62
N ASN A 75 -11.48 0.76 -12.53
CA ASN A 75 -10.08 1.00 -12.95
C ASN A 75 -9.06 0.67 -11.85
N HIS A 76 -9.48 0.13 -10.69
CA HIS A 76 -8.54 -0.10 -9.58
C HIS A 76 -7.56 -1.24 -9.83
N LEU A 77 -7.87 -2.17 -10.74
CA LEU A 77 -6.98 -3.26 -11.16
C LEU A 77 -5.82 -2.79 -12.04
N THR A 78 -5.92 -1.59 -12.62
CA THR A 78 -4.93 -1.04 -13.53
C THR A 78 -3.64 -0.68 -12.78
N LYS A 79 -2.50 -1.03 -13.38
CA LYS A 79 -1.18 -0.65 -12.87
C LYS A 79 -0.69 0.63 -13.51
N PHE A 80 -0.13 1.52 -12.72
CA PHE A 80 0.36 2.83 -13.13
C PHE A 80 1.86 2.95 -12.89
N ASP A 81 2.56 3.54 -13.86
CA ASP A 81 3.99 3.79 -13.75
C ASP A 81 4.25 5.01 -12.84
N LEU A 82 4.84 4.74 -11.68
CA LEU A 82 5.11 5.77 -10.69
C LEU A 82 6.14 6.82 -11.16
N ARG A 83 6.98 6.48 -12.17
CA ARG A 83 7.95 7.42 -12.77
C ARG A 83 7.27 8.63 -13.43
N LYS A 84 6.00 8.52 -13.80
CA LYS A 84 5.21 9.65 -14.31
C LYS A 84 4.96 10.73 -13.23
N VAL A 85 5.01 10.36 -11.97
CA VAL A 85 4.79 11.25 -10.82
C VAL A 85 6.09 11.59 -10.11
N ILE A 86 6.90 10.58 -9.79
CA ILE A 86 8.16 10.70 -9.04
C ILE A 86 9.32 10.28 -9.95
N LYS A 87 10.22 11.21 -10.26
CA LYS A 87 11.28 10.97 -11.27
C LYS A 87 12.49 10.22 -10.71
N LYS A 88 12.89 10.49 -9.47
CA LYS A 88 14.07 9.86 -8.87
C LYS A 88 13.75 8.49 -8.31
N LYS A 89 14.53 7.49 -8.72
CA LYS A 89 14.42 6.10 -8.30
C LYS A 89 15.69 5.67 -7.57
N ILE A 90 15.54 4.91 -6.50
CA ILE A 90 16.61 4.14 -5.86
C ILE A 90 16.30 2.66 -6.09
N GLU A 91 17.19 1.98 -6.80
CA GLU A 91 17.09 0.52 -6.95
C GLU A 91 17.86 -0.17 -5.83
N LEU A 92 17.17 -1.07 -5.15
CA LEU A 92 17.80 -1.95 -4.17
C LEU A 92 18.26 -3.24 -4.84
N ARG A 93 19.41 -3.75 -4.41
CA ARG A 93 19.92 -5.04 -4.85
C ARG A 93 19.24 -6.15 -4.05
N ASN A 94 18.93 -7.26 -4.71
CA ASN A 94 18.35 -8.42 -4.06
C ASN A 94 19.24 -8.96 -2.97
N THR A 95 18.64 -9.25 -1.84
CA THR A 95 19.17 -10.24 -0.90
C THR A 95 18.41 -11.56 -1.11
N VAL A 96 19.06 -12.66 -0.87
CA VAL A 96 18.59 -14.03 -1.14
C VAL A 96 17.21 -14.34 -0.54
N ASN A 97 16.78 -13.61 0.49
CA ASN A 97 15.59 -13.92 1.27
C ASN A 97 14.52 -12.80 1.35
N ASN A 98 14.55 -11.73 0.56
CA ASN A 98 13.61 -10.59 0.61
C ASN A 98 13.45 -9.89 1.98
N LYS A 99 14.23 -10.26 2.98
CA LYS A 99 14.06 -9.80 4.36
C LYS A 99 15.18 -8.86 4.80
N ASP A 100 16.40 -9.08 4.27
CA ASP A 100 17.58 -8.35 4.67
C ASP A 100 18.11 -7.52 3.51
N PHE A 101 18.18 -6.23 3.72
CA PHE A 101 18.77 -5.28 2.78
C PHE A 101 20.26 -5.14 3.05
N THR A 102 21.07 -4.98 1.99
CA THR A 102 22.50 -4.77 2.15
C THR A 102 22.78 -3.46 2.90
N LYS A 103 23.90 -3.40 3.64
CA LYS A 103 24.32 -2.16 4.32
C LYS A 103 24.38 -0.97 3.34
N ASN A 104 24.86 -1.21 2.12
CA ASN A 104 24.92 -0.18 1.07
C ASN A 104 23.53 0.32 0.65
N ASP A 105 22.55 -0.58 0.49
CA ASP A 105 21.18 -0.20 0.14
C ASP A 105 20.53 0.62 1.27
N LEU A 106 20.71 0.21 2.52
CA LEU A 106 20.23 0.96 3.69
C LEU A 106 20.87 2.34 3.78
N GLN A 107 22.19 2.46 3.50
CA GLN A 107 22.87 3.75 3.47
C GLN A 107 22.33 4.67 2.38
N LYS A 108 22.02 4.15 1.16
CA LYS A 108 21.37 4.93 0.10
C LYS A 108 20.03 5.51 0.55
N ILE A 109 19.22 4.71 1.25
CA ILE A 109 17.93 5.15 1.77
C ILE A 109 18.13 6.20 2.88
N LYS A 110 19.03 5.93 3.85
CA LYS A 110 19.32 6.84 4.97
C LYS A 110 19.84 8.22 4.50
N LYS A 111 20.65 8.26 3.42
CA LYS A 111 21.13 9.51 2.80
C LYS A 111 19.99 10.43 2.33
N GLU A 112 18.85 9.87 1.95
CA GLU A 112 17.69 10.67 1.53
C GLU A 112 16.99 11.38 2.69
N LYS A 113 17.24 10.99 3.94
CA LYS A 113 16.67 11.60 5.16
C LYS A 113 15.14 11.73 5.08
N PHE A 114 14.47 10.62 4.77
CA PHE A 114 13.01 10.58 4.75
C PHE A 114 12.43 10.82 6.14
N ASP A 115 11.36 11.61 6.20
CA ASP A 115 10.54 11.69 7.41
C ASP A 115 9.66 10.45 7.54
N ILE A 116 8.97 10.07 6.46
CA ILE A 116 8.06 8.93 6.41
C ILE A 116 8.36 8.11 5.15
N LEU A 117 8.36 6.79 5.28
CA LEU A 117 8.30 5.87 4.15
C LEU A 117 6.91 5.24 4.07
N ILE A 118 6.34 5.15 2.88
CA ILE A 118 5.06 4.49 2.62
C ILE A 118 5.34 3.16 1.95
N ARG A 119 4.87 2.05 2.56
CA ARG A 119 4.94 0.73 1.96
C ARG A 119 3.80 0.57 0.96
N ALA A 120 4.15 0.52 -0.32
CA ALA A 120 3.25 0.30 -1.44
C ALA A 120 3.60 -1.00 -2.21
N ASN A 121 4.10 -1.99 -1.50
CA ASN A 121 4.48 -3.29 -2.02
C ASN A 121 3.91 -4.43 -1.17
N SER A 122 4.01 -5.67 -1.68
CA SER A 122 3.58 -6.88 -0.97
C SER A 122 4.69 -7.56 -0.17
N SER A 123 5.93 -7.03 -0.19
CA SER A 123 7.06 -7.64 0.53
C SER A 123 6.97 -7.37 2.02
N LEU A 124 7.28 -8.37 2.83
CA LEU A 124 7.45 -8.19 4.27
C LEU A 124 8.75 -7.43 4.52
N LEU A 125 8.68 -6.41 5.35
CA LEU A 125 9.81 -5.58 5.73
C LEU A 125 10.17 -5.86 7.18
N LYS A 126 11.44 -6.16 7.44
CA LYS A 126 12.00 -6.44 8.78
C LYS A 126 13.39 -5.83 8.93
N GLY A 127 13.84 -5.68 10.17
CA GLY A 127 15.18 -5.27 10.51
C GLY A 127 15.47 -3.79 10.23
N GLU A 128 16.69 -3.48 9.89
CA GLU A 128 17.20 -2.10 9.79
C GLU A 128 16.45 -1.19 8.80
N ILE A 129 15.72 -1.75 7.81
CA ILE A 129 14.90 -0.94 6.91
C ILE A 129 13.81 -0.15 7.66
N LEU A 130 13.29 -0.69 8.76
CA LEU A 130 12.26 -0.06 9.57
C LEU A 130 12.75 1.23 10.23
N LYS A 131 14.07 1.37 10.38
CA LYS A 131 14.76 2.53 10.97
C LYS A 131 15.30 3.52 9.93
N CYS A 132 14.99 3.32 8.63
CA CYS A 132 15.52 4.17 7.55
C CYS A 132 14.76 5.48 7.32
N SER A 133 13.72 5.76 8.10
CA SER A 133 13.01 7.03 8.10
C SER A 133 12.76 7.52 9.53
N LYS A 134 12.69 8.83 9.70
CA LYS A 134 12.61 9.46 11.01
C LYS A 134 11.42 8.99 11.85
N TYR A 135 10.25 8.89 11.21
CA TYR A 135 9.00 8.53 11.89
C TYR A 135 8.52 7.10 11.57
N GLY A 136 9.29 6.35 10.75
CA GLY A 136 9.04 4.96 10.42
C GLY A 136 8.33 4.75 9.10
N ILE A 137 7.95 3.49 8.87
CA ILE A 137 7.27 3.05 7.64
C ILE A 137 5.79 2.89 7.93
N ILE A 138 4.94 3.52 7.12
CA ILE A 138 3.48 3.41 7.20
C ILE A 138 2.99 2.51 6.08
N SER A 139 2.04 1.66 6.41
CA SER A 139 1.45 0.68 5.49
C SER A 139 -0.06 0.70 5.58
N PHE A 140 -0.71 0.41 4.47
CA PHE A 140 -2.09 -0.08 4.49
C PHE A 140 -2.14 -1.54 4.89
N HIS A 141 -3.20 -1.93 5.57
CA HIS A 141 -3.67 -3.30 5.63
C HIS A 141 -5.14 -3.30 5.20
N HIS A 142 -5.46 -4.12 4.22
CA HIS A 142 -6.78 -4.19 3.60
C HIS A 142 -7.46 -5.48 4.02
N GLY A 143 -8.49 -5.37 4.82
CA GLY A 143 -9.22 -6.43 5.48
C GLY A 143 -9.33 -6.15 6.99
N ASP A 144 -10.28 -6.81 7.64
CA ASP A 144 -10.31 -6.89 9.08
C ASP A 144 -9.12 -7.76 9.54
N TYR A 145 -8.12 -7.14 10.18
CA TYR A 145 -6.87 -7.82 10.52
C TYR A 145 -7.04 -8.91 11.59
N GLU A 146 -8.12 -8.88 12.35
CA GLU A 146 -8.45 -9.90 13.33
C GLU A 146 -8.99 -11.16 12.66
N LYS A 147 -9.75 -10.99 11.56
CA LYS A 147 -10.37 -12.09 10.82
C LYS A 147 -9.56 -12.50 9.58
N TYR A 148 -9.13 -11.52 8.77
CA TYR A 148 -8.58 -11.76 7.44
C TYR A 148 -7.23 -11.10 7.22
N ARG A 149 -6.15 -11.87 7.31
CA ARG A 149 -4.76 -11.38 7.15
C ARG A 149 -4.18 -11.61 5.76
N GLY A 150 -4.96 -12.19 4.85
CA GLY A 150 -4.48 -12.68 3.56
C GLY A 150 -4.99 -11.89 2.35
N SER A 151 -4.42 -12.21 1.20
CA SER A 151 -4.87 -11.75 -0.12
C SER A 151 -5.89 -12.75 -0.70
N PRO A 152 -6.86 -12.32 -1.53
CA PRO A 152 -7.06 -10.96 -2.03
C PRO A 152 -7.78 -10.02 -1.06
N ALA A 153 -7.40 -8.75 -1.08
CA ALA A 153 -7.97 -7.74 -0.20
C ALA A 153 -9.47 -7.54 -0.46
N GLY A 154 -10.31 -7.62 0.57
CA GLY A 154 -11.74 -7.42 0.47
C GLY A 154 -12.52 -8.59 -0.14
N PHE A 155 -11.87 -9.74 -0.40
CA PHE A 155 -12.51 -10.92 -1.00
C PHE A 155 -13.23 -11.77 0.03
N TRP A 156 -12.59 -12.03 1.15
CA TRP A 156 -13.09 -12.99 2.14
C TRP A 156 -14.35 -12.48 2.83
N GLU A 157 -14.44 -11.16 3.04
CA GLU A 157 -15.63 -10.52 3.59
C GLU A 157 -16.84 -10.71 2.68
N VAL A 158 -16.66 -10.59 1.37
CA VAL A 158 -17.72 -10.85 0.39
C VAL A 158 -18.07 -12.32 0.33
N PHE A 159 -17.06 -13.18 0.31
CA PHE A 159 -17.24 -14.64 0.22
C PHE A 159 -18.01 -15.20 1.41
N TYR A 160 -17.69 -14.75 2.62
CA TYR A 160 -18.36 -15.17 3.85
C TYR A 160 -19.59 -14.32 4.19
N ARG A 161 -19.95 -13.37 3.33
CA ARG A 161 -21.09 -12.46 3.53
C ARG A 161 -21.00 -11.71 4.86
N GLU A 162 -19.79 -11.27 5.23
CA GLU A 162 -19.62 -10.43 6.40
C GLU A 162 -20.36 -9.10 6.24
N GLU A 163 -20.92 -8.59 7.32
CA GLU A 163 -21.63 -7.30 7.30
C GLU A 163 -20.68 -6.15 6.96
N ASN A 164 -19.46 -6.19 7.47
CA ASN A 164 -18.51 -5.11 7.35
C ASN A 164 -17.15 -5.57 6.78
N THR A 165 -16.58 -4.74 5.93
CA THR A 165 -15.21 -4.86 5.43
C THR A 165 -14.33 -3.86 6.16
N GLY A 166 -13.22 -4.34 6.76
CA GLY A 166 -12.29 -3.53 7.51
C GLY A 166 -11.08 -3.09 6.71
N PHE A 167 -10.43 -2.02 7.17
CA PHE A 167 -9.11 -1.60 6.72
C PHE A 167 -8.39 -0.85 7.83
N LEU A 168 -7.06 -0.85 7.79
CA LEU A 168 -6.29 -0.07 8.74
C LEU A 168 -5.05 0.57 8.11
N ILE A 169 -4.57 1.61 8.77
CA ILE A 169 -3.31 2.28 8.51
C ILE A 169 -2.44 2.06 9.73
N GLN A 170 -1.25 1.50 9.53
CA GLN A 170 -0.36 1.11 10.63
C GLN A 170 1.06 1.60 10.39
N LYS A 171 1.77 1.86 11.47
CA LYS A 171 3.22 1.99 11.49
C LYS A 171 3.82 0.60 11.68
N LEU A 172 4.68 0.18 10.74
CA LEU A 172 5.34 -1.12 10.81
C LEU A 172 6.32 -1.19 11.99
N ASN A 173 6.43 -2.37 12.57
CA ASN A 173 7.39 -2.74 13.60
C ASN A 173 8.07 -4.09 13.27
N GLU A 174 8.90 -4.60 14.17
CA GLU A 174 9.60 -5.89 13.99
C GLU A 174 8.64 -7.10 14.02
N ASN A 175 7.49 -6.97 14.66
CA ASN A 175 6.50 -8.04 14.74
C ASN A 175 5.69 -8.07 13.46
N LEU A 176 5.67 -9.20 12.78
CA LEU A 176 4.84 -9.41 11.59
C LEU A 176 3.37 -9.28 11.96
N ASP A 177 2.64 -8.50 11.15
CA ASP A 177 1.19 -8.29 11.24
C ASP A 177 0.70 -7.55 12.51
N TYR A 178 1.61 -7.12 13.40
CA TYR A 178 1.29 -6.34 14.60
C TYR A 178 1.91 -4.93 14.57
N GLY A 179 1.79 -4.24 13.44
CA GLY A 179 2.15 -2.83 13.37
C GLY A 179 1.31 -1.99 14.36
N LYS A 180 1.85 -0.85 14.79
CA LYS A 180 1.07 0.04 15.65
C LYS A 180 -0.03 0.71 14.83
N ILE A 181 -1.31 0.47 15.17
CA ILE A 181 -2.46 0.99 14.43
C ILE A 181 -2.53 2.50 14.62
N ILE A 182 -2.58 3.25 13.51
CA ILE A 182 -2.76 4.69 13.47
C ILE A 182 -4.23 5.02 13.22
N PHE A 183 -4.88 4.24 12.35
CA PHE A 183 -6.27 4.40 12.01
C PHE A 183 -6.86 3.04 11.63
N GLN A 184 -8.07 2.77 12.07
CA GLN A 184 -8.88 1.63 11.65
C GLN A 184 -10.26 2.13 11.22
N GLY A 185 -10.79 1.56 10.17
CA GLY A 185 -12.12 1.89 9.66
C GLY A 185 -12.83 0.68 9.09
N PHE A 186 -14.14 0.78 9.05
CA PHE A 186 -15.03 -0.23 8.48
C PHE A 186 -16.04 0.43 7.55
N PHE A 187 -16.56 -0.35 6.62
CA PHE A 187 -17.68 0.03 5.77
C PHE A 187 -18.50 -1.21 5.44
N GLN A 188 -19.79 -1.01 5.11
CA GLN A 188 -20.69 -2.10 4.75
C GLN A 188 -20.16 -2.87 3.54
N THR A 189 -20.03 -4.19 3.67
CA THR A 189 -19.53 -5.08 2.62
C THR A 189 -20.42 -5.01 1.39
N LYS A 190 -19.81 -4.90 0.21
CA LYS A 190 -20.52 -4.87 -1.06
C LYS A 190 -20.82 -6.28 -1.54
N SER A 191 -21.90 -6.44 -2.33
CA SER A 191 -22.31 -7.74 -2.86
C SER A 191 -21.33 -8.36 -3.87
N PHE A 192 -20.49 -7.54 -4.53
CA PHE A 192 -19.50 -7.97 -5.51
C PHE A 192 -18.09 -7.67 -5.02
N PHE A 193 -17.20 -8.62 -5.23
CA PHE A 193 -15.80 -8.50 -4.79
C PHE A 193 -15.10 -7.27 -5.38
N LEU A 194 -15.24 -7.01 -6.68
CA LEU A 194 -14.58 -5.87 -7.32
C LEU A 194 -15.09 -4.52 -6.79
N TYR A 195 -16.36 -4.43 -6.42
CA TYR A 195 -16.89 -3.22 -5.77
C TYR A 195 -16.38 -3.07 -4.35
N ASN A 196 -16.39 -4.17 -3.61
CA ASN A 196 -15.88 -4.18 -2.24
C ASN A 196 -14.42 -3.76 -2.22
N GLN A 197 -13.62 -4.30 -3.13
CA GLN A 197 -12.21 -3.96 -3.25
C GLN A 197 -11.98 -2.50 -3.68
N ALA A 198 -12.80 -1.96 -4.59
CA ALA A 198 -12.71 -0.57 -5.00
C ALA A 198 -13.03 0.39 -3.85
N GLU A 199 -14.12 0.15 -3.13
CA GLU A 199 -14.51 0.92 -1.95
C GLU A 199 -13.42 0.86 -0.87
N LEU A 200 -12.89 -0.33 -0.63
CA LEU A 200 -11.79 -0.57 0.31
C LEU A 200 -10.57 0.30 0.00
N PHE A 201 -10.17 0.36 -1.27
CA PHE A 201 -9.03 1.17 -1.68
C PHE A 201 -9.31 2.67 -1.62
N GLU A 202 -10.50 3.10 -2.00
CA GLU A 202 -10.91 4.51 -1.94
C GLU A 202 -10.95 5.02 -0.50
N LYS A 203 -11.56 4.26 0.41
CA LYS A 203 -11.57 4.58 1.84
C LYS A 203 -10.17 4.62 2.42
N SER A 204 -9.34 3.62 2.11
CA SER A 204 -7.96 3.55 2.58
C SER A 204 -7.15 4.79 2.16
N ILE A 205 -7.23 5.23 0.90
CA ILE A 205 -6.56 6.45 0.43
C ILE A 205 -7.10 7.68 1.15
N PHE A 206 -8.41 7.79 1.27
CA PHE A 206 -9.02 8.96 1.86
C PHE A 206 -8.52 9.17 3.29
N TYR A 207 -8.54 8.11 4.11
CA TYR A 207 -8.07 8.18 5.49
C TYR A 207 -6.55 8.29 5.59
N PHE A 208 -5.80 7.69 4.66
CA PHE A 208 -4.35 7.87 4.64
C PHE A 208 -3.95 9.34 4.40
N LYS A 209 -4.65 10.04 3.52
CA LYS A 209 -4.46 11.48 3.31
C LYS A 209 -4.74 12.28 4.59
N LYS A 210 -5.81 11.94 5.33
CA LYS A 210 -6.11 12.54 6.64
C LYS A 210 -4.99 12.29 7.64
N VAL A 211 -4.55 11.05 7.80
CA VAL A 211 -3.42 10.68 8.68
C VAL A 211 -2.16 11.50 8.34
N LEU A 212 -1.83 11.68 7.06
CA LEU A 212 -0.67 12.49 6.66
C LEU A 212 -0.85 13.98 6.98
N LEU A 213 -2.05 14.52 6.83
CA LEU A 213 -2.34 15.92 7.19
C LEU A 213 -2.26 16.13 8.68
N ASP A 214 -2.87 15.26 9.48
CA ASP A 214 -2.83 15.31 10.95
C ASP A 214 -1.39 15.19 11.45
N PHE A 215 -0.63 14.25 10.87
CA PHE A 215 0.78 14.13 11.19
C PHE A 215 1.58 15.38 10.81
N HIS A 216 1.28 16.01 9.67
CA HIS A 216 1.95 17.25 9.29
C HIS A 216 1.72 18.37 10.32
N GLN A 217 0.52 18.46 10.88
CA GLN A 217 0.16 19.46 11.90
C GLN A 217 0.78 19.12 13.27
N ASN A 218 0.62 17.89 13.72
CA ASN A 218 0.91 17.49 15.11
C ASN A 218 2.32 16.90 15.29
N ARG A 219 3.02 16.51 14.21
CA ARG A 219 4.34 15.85 14.20
C ARG A 219 4.41 14.54 14.99
N LYS A 220 3.26 13.95 15.28
CA LYS A 220 3.11 12.66 15.94
C LYS A 220 1.93 11.90 15.34
N PHE A 221 1.98 10.58 15.39
CA PHE A 221 0.80 9.77 15.11
C PHE A 221 -0.05 9.66 16.35
N SER A 222 -1.36 9.77 16.18
CA SER A 222 -2.33 9.37 17.21
C SER A 222 -2.45 7.84 17.12
N PHE A 223 -2.32 7.17 18.24
CA PHE A 223 -2.41 5.71 18.35
C PHE A 223 -3.50 5.34 19.34
#